data_ddb10052f67a54adb08841f368d6dd5f
#
_entry.id   ddb10052f67a54adb08841f368d6dd5f
#
_cell.length_a   1.000
_cell.length_b   1.000
_cell.length_c   1.000
_cell.angle_alpha   90.00
_cell.angle_beta   90.00
_cell.angle_gamma   90.00
#
_symmetry.space_group_name_H-M   'P 1'
#
loop_
_entity.id
_entity.type
_entity.pdbx_description
1 polymer ?
#
loop_
_entity_poly.entity_id
_entity_poly.type
_entity_poly.pdbx_seq_one_letter_code
_entity_poly.pdbx_strand_id
1 'polypeptide(L)'
;VALSNQNNVIILNRRDEFARAKEGNLNLIMSSIETKKIECIYNANALKVTSLQNDQSGHRLLFEIKTKEEIVNLKCDRIIGRLGALPPRKFLESCNIKFSSDDPTSVPSVSSIYESNVSGLYIIGSLAGYPPIKQCVNQGYEVIESICGRDVEPADESLLWEKFSSVSGIK
;
A
#
# COMPACT_ATOMS: atom_id res chain seq x y z
N VAL A 1 6.23 -1.86 16.00
CA VAL A 1 6.32 -2.67 17.23
C VAL A 1 7.75 -3.17 17.46
N ALA A 2 8.41 -3.86 16.51
CA ALA A 2 9.77 -4.38 16.72
C ALA A 2 10.78 -3.28 17.11
N LEU A 3 10.74 -2.14 16.47
CA LEU A 3 11.64 -1.01 16.74
C LEU A 3 11.46 -0.40 18.15
N SER A 4 10.28 -0.51 18.75
CA SER A 4 10.00 0.09 20.06
C SER A 4 10.64 -0.65 21.24
N ASN A 5 11.31 -1.79 20.99
CA ASN A 5 12.08 -2.46 22.06
C ASN A 5 13.36 -1.70 22.46
N GLN A 6 13.91 -0.88 21.55
CA GLN A 6 15.18 -0.19 21.74
C GLN A 6 15.11 1.30 21.36
N ASN A 7 13.94 1.78 20.95
CA ASN A 7 13.78 3.14 20.47
C ASN A 7 12.48 3.74 20.98
N ASN A 8 12.45 5.06 21.10
CA ASN A 8 11.23 5.82 21.27
C ASN A 8 10.54 5.93 19.89
N VAL A 9 9.37 5.33 19.73
CA VAL A 9 8.68 5.24 18.44
C VAL A 9 7.38 6.04 18.48
N ILE A 10 7.25 6.98 17.56
CA ILE A 10 6.01 7.74 17.33
C ILE A 10 5.46 7.34 15.97
N ILE A 11 4.20 6.90 15.92
CA ILE A 11 3.47 6.66 14.68
C ILE A 11 2.64 7.90 14.35
N LEU A 12 2.78 8.38 13.12
CA LEU A 12 1.91 9.42 12.57
C LEU A 12 0.90 8.75 11.64
N ASN A 13 -0.37 8.80 12.01
CA ASN A 13 -1.46 8.32 11.18
C ASN A 13 -2.28 9.48 10.62
N ARG A 14 -2.48 9.51 9.29
CA ARG A 14 -3.27 10.56 8.62
C ARG A 14 -4.76 10.54 8.95
N ARG A 15 -5.26 9.42 9.45
CA ARG A 15 -6.66 9.20 9.84
C ARG A 15 -6.75 9.01 11.36
N ASP A 16 -7.96 8.90 11.84
CA ASP A 16 -8.28 8.56 13.21
C ASP A 16 -8.24 7.06 13.51
N GLU A 17 -8.07 6.23 12.47
CA GLU A 17 -8.00 4.78 12.59
C GLU A 17 -6.99 4.16 11.62
N PHE A 18 -6.59 2.90 11.88
CA PHE A 18 -5.72 2.09 11.01
C PHE A 18 -6.55 1.26 10.02
N ALA A 19 -7.38 1.91 9.19
CA ALA A 19 -8.38 1.28 8.31
C ALA A 19 -7.84 0.20 7.34
N ARG A 20 -6.54 0.18 7.05
CA ARG A 20 -5.92 -0.77 6.12
C ARG A 20 -5.01 -1.79 6.80
N ALA A 21 -4.95 -1.80 8.12
CA ALA A 21 -4.14 -2.77 8.84
C ALA A 21 -4.85 -4.14 8.84
N LYS A 22 -4.09 -5.21 8.58
CA LYS A 22 -4.60 -6.57 8.81
C LYS A 22 -4.81 -6.77 10.31
N GLU A 23 -5.82 -7.54 10.69
CA GLU A 23 -6.27 -7.72 12.07
C GLU A 23 -5.14 -8.04 13.06
N GLY A 24 -4.28 -9.00 12.75
CA GLY A 24 -3.15 -9.34 13.62
C GLY A 24 -2.16 -8.19 13.83
N ASN A 25 -1.90 -7.38 12.79
CA ASN A 25 -1.04 -6.20 12.90
C ASN A 25 -1.75 -5.06 13.66
N LEU A 26 -3.07 -4.91 13.47
CA LEU A 26 -3.87 -3.93 14.18
C LEU A 26 -3.83 -4.20 15.68
N ASN A 27 -4.08 -5.44 16.09
CA ASN A 27 -4.05 -5.84 17.49
C ASN A 27 -2.69 -5.58 18.16
N LEU A 28 -1.59 -5.89 17.44
CA LEU A 28 -0.23 -5.61 17.92
C LEU A 28 0.06 -4.11 18.08
N ILE A 29 -0.40 -3.28 17.15
CA ILE A 29 -0.23 -1.81 17.23
C ILE A 29 -1.06 -1.25 18.38
N MET A 30 -2.34 -1.63 18.47
CA MET A 30 -3.25 -1.12 19.51
C MET A 30 -2.74 -1.48 20.90
N SER A 31 -2.37 -2.74 21.14
CA SER A 31 -1.77 -3.17 22.40
C SER A 31 -0.47 -2.42 22.74
N SER A 32 0.34 -2.09 21.71
CA SER A 32 1.58 -1.33 21.93
C SER A 32 1.33 0.14 22.27
N ILE A 33 0.24 0.71 21.78
CA ILE A 33 -0.19 2.08 22.14
C ILE A 33 -0.78 2.09 23.55
N GLU A 34 -1.67 1.15 23.88
CA GLU A 34 -2.29 1.03 25.21
C GLU A 34 -1.25 0.84 26.31
N THR A 35 -0.23 0.03 26.05
CA THR A 35 0.90 -0.18 26.96
C THR A 35 1.94 0.94 26.94
N LYS A 36 1.69 2.04 26.21
CA LYS A 36 2.61 3.18 26.05
C LYS A 36 4.00 2.81 25.52
N LYS A 37 4.11 1.69 24.83
CA LYS A 37 5.34 1.26 24.16
C LYS A 37 5.57 2.01 22.85
N ILE A 38 4.50 2.50 22.24
CA ILE A 38 4.47 3.33 21.04
C ILE A 38 3.52 4.48 21.27
N GLU A 39 3.91 5.68 20.90
CA GLU A 39 3.03 6.84 20.81
C GLU A 39 2.38 6.90 19.44
N CYS A 40 1.10 7.28 19.36
CA CYS A 40 0.42 7.49 18.08
C CYS A 40 -0.24 8.86 18.02
N ILE A 41 0.10 9.63 17.01
CA ILE A 41 -0.55 10.89 16.69
C ILE A 41 -1.47 10.69 15.51
N TYR A 42 -2.76 10.77 15.74
CA TYR A 42 -3.79 10.60 14.72
C TYR A 42 -4.07 11.93 13.99
N ASN A 43 -4.67 11.81 12.80
CA ASN A 43 -5.00 12.96 11.94
C ASN A 43 -3.78 13.85 11.64
N ALA A 44 -2.61 13.24 11.60
CA ALA A 44 -1.32 13.91 11.42
C ALA A 44 -0.87 13.89 9.96
N ASN A 45 -0.68 15.07 9.39
CA ASN A 45 -0.15 15.24 8.04
C ASN A 45 1.25 15.83 8.11
N ALA A 46 2.18 15.19 7.40
CA ALA A 46 3.54 15.69 7.27
C ALA A 46 3.56 17.04 6.53
N LEU A 47 4.23 18.03 7.08
CA LEU A 47 4.43 19.34 6.44
C LEU A 47 5.86 19.50 5.94
N LYS A 48 6.83 19.37 6.84
CA LYS A 48 8.23 19.68 6.53
C LYS A 48 9.17 18.88 7.42
N VAL A 49 10.33 18.56 6.87
CA VAL A 49 11.47 18.02 7.61
C VAL A 49 12.65 18.97 7.48
N THR A 50 13.25 19.34 8.58
CA THR A 50 14.43 20.21 8.62
C THR A 50 15.56 19.50 9.36
N SER A 51 16.76 19.58 8.84
CA SER A 51 17.95 19.08 9.53
C SER A 51 18.33 20.03 10.68
N LEU A 52 18.56 19.46 11.85
CA LEU A 52 19.06 20.17 13.01
C LEU A 52 20.59 20.03 13.05
N GLN A 53 21.29 21.17 12.91
CA GLN A 53 22.73 21.24 13.13
C GLN A 53 22.98 21.72 14.54
N ASN A 54 23.75 20.94 15.30
CA ASN A 54 24.17 21.29 16.67
C ASN A 54 23.01 21.45 17.67
N ASP A 55 21.95 20.67 17.56
CA ASP A 55 20.88 20.67 18.56
C ASP A 55 21.40 20.09 19.90
N GLN A 56 21.20 20.82 20.97
CA GLN A 56 21.65 20.43 22.31
C GLN A 56 20.99 19.14 22.83
N SER A 57 19.81 18.78 22.29
CA SER A 57 19.12 17.53 22.63
C SER A 57 19.67 16.30 21.90
N GLY A 58 20.63 16.49 20.98
CA GLY A 58 21.25 15.40 20.20
C GLY A 58 20.42 14.89 19.04
N HIS A 59 19.21 15.40 18.83
CA HIS A 59 18.38 15.00 17.68
C HIS A 59 18.86 15.64 16.37
N ARG A 60 18.65 14.90 15.27
CA ARG A 60 19.16 15.29 13.94
C ARG A 60 18.11 15.98 13.08
N LEU A 61 16.83 15.77 13.35
CA LEU A 61 15.73 16.23 12.51
C LEU A 61 14.65 16.91 13.34
N LEU A 62 14.09 17.97 12.77
CA LEU A 62 12.84 18.58 13.20
C LEU A 62 11.76 18.21 12.17
N PHE A 63 10.69 17.56 12.62
CA PHE A 63 9.59 17.16 11.79
C PHE A 63 8.33 17.95 12.16
N GLU A 64 7.91 18.84 11.28
CA GLU A 64 6.69 19.62 11.40
C GLU A 64 5.51 18.81 10.87
N ILE A 65 4.50 18.64 11.69
CA ILE A 65 3.26 17.94 11.35
C ILE A 65 2.05 18.82 11.65
N LYS A 66 1.02 18.70 10.83
CA LYS A 66 -0.26 19.35 11.04
C LYS A 66 -1.26 18.32 11.56
N THR A 67 -1.79 18.56 12.75
CA THR A 67 -2.94 17.84 13.29
C THR A 67 -4.25 18.58 12.96
N LYS A 68 -5.38 18.13 13.48
CA LYS A 68 -6.65 18.87 13.35
C LYS A 68 -6.62 20.21 14.09
N GLU A 69 -5.87 20.30 15.17
CA GLU A 69 -5.90 21.42 16.10
C GLU A 69 -4.74 22.39 15.89
N GLU A 70 -3.52 21.87 15.67
CA GLU A 70 -2.32 22.69 15.66
C GLU A 70 -1.20 22.11 14.78
N ILE A 71 -0.14 22.88 14.64
CA ILE A 71 1.14 22.43 14.07
C ILE A 71 2.04 21.99 15.23
N VAL A 72 2.43 20.72 15.19
CA VAL A 72 3.32 20.11 16.18
C VAL A 72 4.71 19.92 15.59
N ASN A 73 5.72 20.26 16.37
CA ASN A 73 7.12 20.10 16.03
C ASN A 73 7.72 18.92 16.81
N LEU A 74 8.10 17.88 16.10
CA LEU A 74 8.72 16.67 16.67
C LEU A 74 10.22 16.67 16.37
N LYS A 75 11.04 16.58 17.41
CA LYS A 75 12.46 16.30 17.26
C LYS A 75 12.67 14.78 17.17
N CYS A 76 13.43 14.32 16.19
CA CYS A 76 13.70 12.90 16.00
C CYS A 76 15.04 12.66 15.32
N ASP A 77 15.51 11.41 15.39
CA ASP A 77 16.76 11.00 14.76
C ASP A 77 16.54 10.35 13.40
N ARG A 78 15.39 9.74 13.21
CA ARG A 78 15.03 9.02 11.98
C ARG A 78 13.55 9.13 11.66
N ILE A 79 13.23 9.20 10.38
CA ILE A 79 11.88 9.15 9.86
C ILE A 79 11.76 7.98 8.90
N ILE A 80 10.74 7.14 9.08
CA ILE A 80 10.44 6.02 8.20
C ILE A 80 9.13 6.35 7.47
N GLY A 81 9.24 6.71 6.18
CA GLY A 81 8.08 7.03 5.35
C GLY A 81 7.45 5.74 4.77
N ARG A 82 6.21 5.45 5.19
CA ARG A 82 5.35 4.40 4.62
C ARG A 82 4.18 5.06 3.90
N LEU A 83 4.50 5.82 2.86
CA LEU A 83 3.56 6.71 2.17
C LEU A 83 2.69 6.00 1.13
N GLY A 84 2.97 4.72 0.85
CA GLY A 84 2.37 3.98 -0.24
C GLY A 84 2.99 4.34 -1.60
N ALA A 85 2.42 3.78 -2.65
CA ALA A 85 2.78 4.11 -4.03
C ALA A 85 1.50 4.41 -4.81
N LEU A 86 1.60 5.33 -5.75
CA LEU A 86 0.59 5.54 -6.78
C LEU A 86 1.06 4.84 -8.06
N PRO A 87 0.16 4.19 -8.81
CA PRO A 87 0.49 3.65 -10.12
C PRO A 87 1.05 4.76 -11.02
N PRO A 88 1.99 4.47 -11.91
CA PRO A 88 2.54 5.45 -12.85
C PRO A 88 1.56 5.71 -14.00
N ARG A 89 0.36 6.23 -13.68
CA ARG A 89 -0.76 6.40 -14.59
C ARG A 89 -0.38 7.16 -15.86
N LYS A 90 0.32 8.29 -15.72
CA LYS A 90 0.75 9.10 -16.87
C LYS A 90 1.63 8.32 -17.85
N PHE A 91 2.50 7.45 -17.35
CA PHE A 91 3.30 6.57 -18.19
C PHE A 91 2.43 5.55 -18.93
N LEU A 92 1.49 4.91 -18.24
CA LEU A 92 0.59 3.95 -18.86
C LEU A 92 -0.32 4.61 -19.90
N GLU A 93 -0.83 5.81 -19.63
CA GLU A 93 -1.60 6.61 -20.58
C GLU A 93 -0.77 7.00 -21.81
N SER A 94 0.52 7.30 -21.65
CA SER A 94 1.42 7.55 -22.78
C SER A 94 1.66 6.32 -23.66
N CYS A 95 1.42 5.12 -23.12
CA CYS A 95 1.37 3.86 -23.87
C CYS A 95 -0.02 3.58 -24.47
N ASN A 96 -0.94 4.54 -24.46
CA ASN A 96 -2.34 4.41 -24.91
C ASN A 96 -3.17 3.37 -24.12
N ILE A 97 -2.78 3.07 -22.89
CA ILE A 97 -3.53 2.17 -22.02
C ILE A 97 -4.76 2.88 -21.46
N LYS A 98 -5.92 2.23 -21.52
CA LYS A 98 -7.18 2.74 -20.99
C LYS A 98 -7.38 2.27 -19.56
N PHE A 99 -8.06 3.11 -18.78
CA PHE A 99 -8.44 2.85 -17.40
C PHE A 99 -9.95 2.74 -17.28
N SER A 100 -10.42 2.05 -16.25
CA SER A 100 -11.85 1.88 -15.99
C SER A 100 -12.55 3.18 -15.57
N SER A 101 -11.81 4.16 -15.03
CA SER A 101 -12.32 5.48 -14.64
C SER A 101 -11.21 6.53 -14.56
N ASP A 102 -11.60 7.79 -14.40
CA ASP A 102 -10.68 8.92 -14.22
C ASP A 102 -10.10 9.04 -12.80
N ASP A 103 -10.54 8.19 -11.87
CA ASP A 103 -9.98 8.15 -10.51
C ASP A 103 -8.48 7.83 -10.57
N PRO A 104 -7.62 8.63 -9.90
CA PRO A 104 -6.17 8.39 -9.87
C PRO A 104 -5.75 7.02 -9.31
N THR A 105 -6.63 6.37 -8.55
CA THR A 105 -6.42 5.03 -7.98
C THR A 105 -6.98 3.91 -8.84
N SER A 106 -7.66 4.25 -9.95
CA SER A 106 -8.19 3.28 -10.90
C SER A 106 -7.07 2.44 -11.52
N VAL A 107 -7.36 1.18 -11.77
CA VAL A 107 -6.46 0.25 -12.44
C VAL A 107 -6.72 0.21 -13.95
N PRO A 108 -5.75 -0.17 -14.78
CA PRO A 108 -5.95 -0.39 -16.21
C PRO A 108 -7.05 -1.42 -16.49
N SER A 109 -7.78 -1.20 -17.59
CA SER A 109 -8.71 -2.20 -18.10
C SER A 109 -7.92 -3.30 -18.82
N VAL A 110 -8.05 -4.53 -18.35
CA VAL A 110 -7.40 -5.70 -18.94
C VAL A 110 -8.41 -6.83 -19.19
N SER A 111 -8.09 -7.71 -20.12
CA SER A 111 -8.87 -8.92 -20.39
C SER A 111 -8.66 -9.99 -19.30
N SER A 112 -9.36 -11.13 -19.40
CA SER A 112 -9.19 -12.27 -18.50
C SER A 112 -7.78 -12.87 -18.54
N ILE A 113 -7.02 -12.61 -19.61
CA ILE A 113 -5.62 -13.03 -19.77
C ILE A 113 -4.65 -11.84 -19.59
N TYR A 114 -5.07 -10.79 -18.90
CA TYR A 114 -4.30 -9.59 -18.56
C TYR A 114 -3.82 -8.75 -19.76
N GLU A 115 -4.34 -8.97 -20.96
CA GLU A 115 -4.04 -8.14 -22.13
C GLU A 115 -4.77 -6.81 -22.02
N SER A 116 -4.06 -5.70 -22.27
CA SER A 116 -4.63 -4.36 -22.28
C SER A 116 -5.41 -4.09 -23.58
N ASN A 117 -5.97 -2.90 -23.71
CA ASN A 117 -6.56 -2.44 -24.97
C ASN A 117 -5.53 -2.26 -26.10
N VAL A 118 -4.23 -2.35 -25.80
CA VAL A 118 -3.14 -2.35 -26.80
C VAL A 118 -2.73 -3.78 -27.03
N SER A 119 -2.98 -4.31 -28.24
CA SER A 119 -2.70 -5.70 -28.57
C SER A 119 -1.22 -6.05 -28.36
N GLY A 120 -0.97 -7.20 -27.73
CA GLY A 120 0.37 -7.69 -27.38
C GLY A 120 0.96 -7.02 -26.12
N LEU A 121 0.24 -6.12 -25.46
CA LEU A 121 0.68 -5.46 -24.24
C LEU A 121 -0.13 -5.97 -23.04
N TYR A 122 0.54 -6.69 -22.16
CA TYR A 122 -0.04 -7.31 -20.97
C TYR A 122 0.35 -6.53 -19.71
N ILE A 123 -0.59 -6.40 -18.77
CA ILE A 123 -0.38 -5.70 -17.51
C ILE A 123 -0.75 -6.64 -16.37
N ILE A 124 0.21 -6.90 -15.48
CA ILE A 124 0.07 -7.83 -14.37
C ILE A 124 0.49 -7.22 -13.03
N GLY A 125 0.20 -7.93 -11.95
CA GLY A 125 0.61 -7.59 -10.60
C GLY A 125 0.01 -6.29 -10.09
N SER A 126 0.78 -5.52 -9.36
CA SER A 126 0.33 -4.28 -8.72
C SER A 126 -0.29 -3.27 -9.67
N LEU A 127 0.18 -3.19 -10.90
CA LEU A 127 -0.36 -2.28 -11.92
C LEU A 127 -1.77 -2.67 -12.35
N ALA A 128 -2.08 -3.96 -12.36
CA ALA A 128 -3.41 -4.49 -12.67
C ALA A 128 -4.31 -4.61 -11.41
N GLY A 129 -3.87 -4.11 -10.26
CA GLY A 129 -4.64 -4.17 -9.01
C GLY A 129 -4.33 -5.36 -8.10
N TYR A 130 -3.32 -6.16 -8.42
CA TYR A 130 -2.93 -7.37 -7.69
C TYR A 130 -1.59 -7.19 -6.95
N PRO A 131 -1.56 -6.55 -5.76
CA PRO A 131 -0.32 -6.19 -5.07
C PRO A 131 0.51 -7.36 -4.52
N PRO A 132 -0.02 -8.57 -4.20
CA PRO A 132 0.80 -9.69 -3.75
C PRO A 132 1.76 -10.21 -4.83
N ILE A 133 3.03 -10.40 -4.45
CA ILE A 133 4.08 -10.90 -5.36
C ILE A 133 3.69 -12.27 -5.94
N LYS A 134 3.09 -13.14 -5.14
CA LYS A 134 2.64 -14.47 -5.59
C LYS A 134 1.67 -14.37 -6.77
N GLN A 135 0.68 -13.47 -6.68
CA GLN A 135 -0.27 -13.24 -7.77
C GLN A 135 0.44 -12.74 -9.04
N CYS A 136 1.37 -11.81 -8.90
CA CYS A 136 2.14 -11.34 -10.05
C CYS A 136 2.93 -12.45 -10.75
N VAL A 137 3.52 -13.38 -10.00
CA VAL A 137 4.25 -14.54 -10.55
C VAL A 137 3.28 -15.48 -11.26
N ASN A 138 2.13 -15.81 -10.66
CA ASN A 138 1.10 -16.65 -11.26
C ASN A 138 0.59 -16.04 -12.58
N GLN A 139 0.21 -14.76 -12.54
CA GLN A 139 -0.27 -14.03 -13.72
C GLN A 139 0.78 -14.00 -14.85
N GLY A 140 2.07 -13.84 -14.53
CA GLY A 140 3.14 -13.91 -15.50
C GLY A 140 3.21 -15.27 -16.20
N TYR A 141 3.06 -16.35 -15.45
CA TYR A 141 2.99 -17.71 -15.98
C TYR A 141 1.75 -17.88 -16.90
N GLU A 142 0.57 -17.47 -16.41
CA GLU A 142 -0.70 -17.57 -17.15
C GLU A 142 -0.65 -16.80 -18.48
N VAL A 143 -0.09 -15.60 -18.50
CA VAL A 143 0.11 -14.81 -19.73
C VAL A 143 0.98 -15.57 -20.73
N ILE A 144 2.11 -16.10 -20.29
CA ILE A 144 3.03 -16.81 -21.20
C ILE A 144 2.39 -18.08 -21.75
N GLU A 145 1.69 -18.85 -20.93
CA GLU A 145 0.98 -20.05 -21.38
C GLU A 145 -0.11 -19.68 -22.41
N SER A 146 -0.87 -18.62 -22.16
CA SER A 146 -1.88 -18.11 -23.08
C SER A 146 -1.27 -17.67 -24.42
N ILE A 147 -0.14 -16.93 -24.40
CA ILE A 147 0.59 -16.54 -25.64
C ILE A 147 1.05 -17.76 -26.41
N CYS A 148 1.42 -18.85 -25.73
CA CYS A 148 1.81 -20.12 -26.34
C CYS A 148 0.62 -20.98 -26.81
N GLY A 149 -0.62 -20.48 -26.66
CA GLY A 149 -1.84 -21.19 -27.07
C GLY A 149 -2.20 -22.38 -26.17
N ARG A 150 -1.74 -22.37 -24.92
CA ARG A 150 -2.08 -23.38 -23.92
C ARG A 150 -3.16 -22.86 -23.01
N ASP A 151 -4.19 -23.67 -22.74
CA ASP A 151 -5.21 -23.36 -21.74
C ASP A 151 -4.61 -23.52 -20.33
N VAL A 152 -4.74 -22.47 -19.52
CA VAL A 152 -4.34 -22.47 -18.13
C VAL A 152 -5.49 -21.94 -17.27
N GLU A 153 -5.90 -22.73 -16.30
CA GLU A 153 -6.79 -22.22 -15.24
C GLU A 153 -6.03 -21.22 -14.37
N PRO A 154 -6.57 -20.01 -14.17
CA PRO A 154 -5.97 -19.03 -13.26
C PRO A 154 -5.83 -19.60 -11.85
N ALA A 155 -4.61 -19.64 -11.33
CA ALA A 155 -4.29 -20.30 -10.06
C ALA A 155 -5.00 -19.65 -8.84
N ASP A 156 -5.38 -18.40 -8.95
CA ASP A 156 -6.01 -17.66 -7.88
C ASP A 156 -7.55 -17.68 -7.96
N GLU A 157 -8.15 -17.87 -9.12
CA GLU A 157 -9.61 -17.88 -9.28
C GLU A 157 -10.26 -19.16 -8.74
N SER A 158 -9.67 -20.30 -8.92
CA SER A 158 -10.16 -21.57 -8.40
C SER A 158 -10.28 -21.55 -6.86
N LEU A 159 -9.26 -21.00 -6.19
CA LEU A 159 -9.26 -20.83 -4.72
C LEU A 159 -10.29 -19.79 -4.23
N LEU A 160 -10.54 -18.75 -5.01
CA LEU A 160 -11.56 -17.75 -4.70
C LEU A 160 -12.95 -18.34 -4.89
N TRP A 161 -13.21 -19.04 -5.97
CA TRP A 161 -14.51 -19.71 -6.20
C TRP A 161 -14.81 -20.77 -5.14
N GLU A 162 -13.83 -21.56 -4.73
CA GLU A 162 -13.99 -22.55 -3.67
C GLU A 162 -14.35 -21.89 -2.34
N LYS A 163 -13.68 -20.79 -1.98
CA LYS A 163 -13.96 -20.04 -0.76
C LYS A 163 -15.30 -19.31 -0.79
N PHE A 164 -15.67 -18.73 -1.92
CA PHE A 164 -16.89 -17.95 -2.06
C PHE A 164 -18.12 -18.80 -2.36
N SER A 165 -17.98 -19.99 -2.93
CA SER A 165 -19.10 -20.91 -3.17
C SER A 165 -19.82 -21.32 -1.90
N SER A 166 -19.15 -21.28 -0.76
CA SER A 166 -19.72 -21.55 0.56
C SER A 166 -20.43 -20.35 1.19
N VAL A 167 -20.29 -19.14 0.62
CA VAL A 167 -20.90 -17.92 1.16
C VAL A 167 -22.24 -17.66 0.49
N SER A 168 -23.32 -17.77 1.28
CA SER A 168 -24.69 -17.51 0.81
C SER A 168 -24.84 -16.07 0.32
N GLY A 169 -25.30 -15.88 -0.93
CA GLY A 169 -25.63 -14.58 -1.50
C GLY A 169 -24.59 -13.97 -2.44
N ILE A 170 -23.45 -14.62 -2.66
CA ILE A 170 -22.51 -14.23 -3.70
C ILE A 170 -22.87 -15.05 -4.97
N LYS A 171 -23.30 -14.34 -6.02
CA LYS A 171 -23.52 -14.91 -7.36
C LYS A 171 -22.56 -14.27 -8.33
#